data_5086aeb3c82ec3641d89f12f0e60c360
#
_entry.id   5086aeb3c82ec3641d89f12f0e60c360
#
_cell.length_a   1.000
_cell.length_b   1.000
_cell.length_c   1.000
_cell.angle_alpha   90.00
_cell.angle_beta   90.00
_cell.angle_gamma   90.00
#
_symmetry.space_group_name_H-M   'P 1'
#
loop_
_entity.id
_entity.type
_entity.pdbx_description
1 polymer ?
#
loop_
_entity_poly.entity_id
_entity_poly.type
_entity_poly.pdbx_seq_one_letter_code
_entity_poly.pdbx_strand_id
1 'polypeptide(L)'
;MRLIKLAILSIITLFLLITLISLFIPSNIRISKATNIAAGDVVIDTNIKKLSNWKNWHPALKGVSENEIRVLNDSSIVVKGTTIVITERNNNELVAKMAANDGRPVVTGFKTISHQQGDSATLQWFMDFKLRWYPWEKFRSLFYENIYGVQMEQGLSNLKELSKSGRS
;
A
#
# COMPACT_ATOMS: atom_id res chain seq x y z
N MET A 1 -10.44 32.06 -38.09
CA MET A 1 -9.12 31.38 -38.08
C MET A 1 -8.15 31.86 -36.99
N ARG A 2 -8.05 33.17 -36.68
CA ARG A 2 -7.14 33.70 -35.63
C ARG A 2 -7.50 33.19 -34.23
N LEU A 3 -8.79 33.17 -33.85
CA LEU A 3 -9.26 32.71 -32.53
C LEU A 3 -8.94 31.23 -32.29
N ILE A 4 -9.09 30.37 -33.29
CA ILE A 4 -8.76 28.93 -33.19
C ILE A 4 -7.25 28.75 -32.97
N LYS A 5 -6.40 29.51 -33.67
CA LYS A 5 -4.94 29.45 -33.46
C LYS A 5 -4.54 29.88 -32.04
N LEU A 6 -5.17 30.96 -31.54
CA LEU A 6 -4.93 31.43 -30.18
C LEU A 6 -5.40 30.42 -29.14
N ALA A 7 -6.56 29.77 -29.32
CA ALA A 7 -7.07 28.73 -28.44
C ALA A 7 -6.12 27.51 -28.39
N ILE A 8 -5.66 27.05 -29.57
CA ILE A 8 -4.72 25.93 -29.65
C ILE A 8 -3.39 26.28 -28.95
N LEU A 9 -2.86 27.48 -29.21
CA LEU A 9 -1.62 27.95 -28.58
C LEU A 9 -1.77 28.03 -27.07
N SER A 10 -2.89 28.52 -26.56
CA SER A 10 -3.18 28.59 -25.13
C SER A 10 -3.22 27.20 -24.49
N ILE A 11 -3.87 26.21 -25.12
CA ILE A 11 -3.93 24.81 -24.65
C ILE A 11 -2.53 24.19 -24.59
N ILE A 12 -1.72 24.39 -25.64
CA ILE A 12 -0.35 23.87 -25.69
C ILE A 12 0.49 24.50 -24.56
N THR A 13 0.42 25.83 -24.41
CA THR A 13 1.17 26.55 -23.37
C THR A 13 0.76 26.05 -21.97
N LEU A 14 -0.55 25.89 -21.72
CA LEU A 14 -1.05 25.36 -20.44
C LEU A 14 -0.56 23.94 -20.19
N PHE A 15 -0.61 23.07 -21.22
CA PHE A 15 -0.13 21.70 -21.11
C PHE A 15 1.37 21.65 -20.79
N LEU A 16 2.18 22.48 -21.44
CA LEU A 16 3.61 22.58 -21.16
C LEU A 16 3.87 23.05 -19.73
N LEU A 17 3.12 24.05 -19.25
CA LEU A 17 3.23 24.55 -17.89
C LEU A 17 2.91 23.45 -16.86
N ILE A 18 1.78 22.74 -17.04
CA ILE A 18 1.38 21.63 -16.18
C ILE A 18 2.44 20.53 -16.20
N THR A 19 3.00 20.22 -17.36
CA THR A 19 4.06 19.21 -17.50
C THR A 19 5.31 19.64 -16.75
N LEU A 20 5.75 20.89 -16.88
CA LEU A 20 6.90 21.43 -16.15
C LEU A 20 6.69 21.32 -14.62
N ILE A 21 5.51 21.72 -14.12
CA ILE A 21 5.18 21.60 -12.69
C ILE A 21 5.23 20.12 -12.24
N SER A 22 4.73 19.21 -13.07
CA SER A 22 4.71 17.80 -12.74
C SER A 22 6.10 17.17 -12.58
N LEU A 23 7.14 17.73 -13.20
CA LEU A 23 8.52 17.24 -13.08
C LEU A 23 9.08 17.41 -11.66
N PHE A 24 8.57 18.37 -10.88
CA PHE A 24 8.97 18.56 -9.47
C PHE A 24 8.36 17.50 -8.54
N ILE A 25 7.32 16.77 -8.96
CA ILE A 25 6.74 15.70 -8.16
C ILE A 25 7.59 14.43 -8.30
N PRO A 26 8.06 13.82 -7.22
CA PRO A 26 8.92 12.62 -7.27
C PRO A 26 8.22 11.45 -7.98
N SER A 27 9.01 10.62 -8.65
CA SER A 27 8.50 9.44 -9.36
C SER A 27 8.34 8.22 -8.45
N ASN A 28 8.99 8.22 -7.30
CA ASN A 28 8.87 7.18 -6.29
C ASN A 28 8.24 7.81 -5.05
N ILE A 29 7.11 7.26 -4.62
CA ILE A 29 6.37 7.75 -3.46
C ILE A 29 6.24 6.60 -2.49
N ARG A 30 6.63 6.83 -1.24
CA ARG A 30 6.39 5.93 -0.12
C ARG A 30 5.35 6.55 0.80
N ILE A 31 4.30 5.79 1.08
CA ILE A 31 3.33 6.07 2.13
C ILE A 31 3.60 5.09 3.25
N SER A 32 3.59 5.56 4.49
CA SER A 32 3.94 4.74 5.65
C SER A 32 3.10 5.14 6.84
N LYS A 33 2.56 4.13 7.53
CA LYS A 33 1.83 4.26 8.79
C LYS A 33 2.42 3.31 9.81
N ALA A 34 2.34 3.67 11.08
CA ALA A 34 2.89 2.87 12.14
C ALA A 34 1.97 2.82 13.36
N THR A 35 2.04 1.74 14.11
CA THR A 35 1.34 1.57 15.39
C THR A 35 2.22 0.84 16.39
N ASN A 36 2.03 1.15 17.67
CA ASN A 36 2.71 0.43 18.73
C ASN A 36 1.98 -0.88 19.02
N ILE A 37 2.75 -1.96 19.11
CA ILE A 37 2.33 -3.32 19.44
C ILE A 37 3.15 -3.83 20.63
N ALA A 38 2.73 -4.94 21.25
CA ALA A 38 3.59 -5.64 22.17
C ALA A 38 4.76 -6.30 21.43
N ALA A 39 5.92 -6.33 22.03
CA ALA A 39 7.07 -7.02 21.46
C ALA A 39 6.78 -8.52 21.37
N GLY A 40 7.15 -9.14 20.24
CA GLY A 40 6.94 -10.57 20.03
C GLY A 40 5.47 -11.00 19.94
N ASP A 41 4.57 -10.10 19.54
CA ASP A 41 3.15 -10.43 19.35
C ASP A 41 2.96 -11.48 18.25
N VAL A 42 2.81 -12.75 18.69
CA VAL A 42 2.67 -13.90 17.79
C VAL A 42 1.40 -13.79 16.93
N VAL A 43 0.32 -13.20 17.46
CA VAL A 43 -0.94 -13.03 16.71
C VAL A 43 -0.72 -12.09 15.55
N ILE A 44 -0.09 -10.94 15.78
CA ILE A 44 0.23 -9.96 14.72
C ILE A 44 1.19 -10.57 13.70
N ASP A 45 2.26 -11.19 14.17
CA ASP A 45 3.27 -11.81 13.29
C ASP A 45 2.66 -12.88 12.38
N THR A 46 1.83 -13.78 12.95
CA THR A 46 1.13 -14.81 12.18
C THR A 46 0.15 -14.23 11.17
N ASN A 47 -0.59 -13.17 11.54
CA ASN A 47 -1.55 -12.55 10.64
C ASN A 47 -0.88 -11.78 9.49
N ILE A 48 0.31 -11.23 9.70
CA ILE A 48 1.09 -10.57 8.65
C ILE A 48 1.77 -11.60 7.74
N LYS A 49 2.42 -12.61 8.31
CA LYS A 49 3.23 -13.58 7.55
C LYS A 49 2.42 -14.56 6.70
N LYS A 50 1.15 -14.82 7.05
CA LYS A 50 0.26 -15.70 6.29
C LYS A 50 -0.70 -14.87 5.44
N LEU A 51 -0.55 -14.90 4.12
CA LEU A 51 -1.45 -14.18 3.20
C LEU A 51 -2.91 -14.57 3.34
N SER A 52 -3.21 -15.84 3.64
CA SER A 52 -4.58 -16.32 3.90
C SER A 52 -5.25 -15.60 5.08
N ASN A 53 -4.48 -15.08 6.03
CA ASN A 53 -4.99 -14.36 7.18
C ASN A 53 -5.27 -12.89 6.89
N TRP A 54 -4.79 -12.35 5.78
CA TRP A 54 -4.99 -10.93 5.43
C TRP A 54 -6.47 -10.57 5.29
N LYS A 55 -7.33 -11.53 4.93
CA LYS A 55 -8.79 -11.34 4.90
C LYS A 55 -9.38 -10.90 6.24
N ASN A 56 -8.72 -11.21 7.35
CA ASN A 56 -9.24 -10.93 8.69
C ASN A 56 -9.02 -9.45 9.12
N TRP A 57 -8.00 -8.80 8.54
CA TRP A 57 -7.60 -7.48 9.00
C TRP A 57 -7.35 -6.46 7.87
N HIS A 58 -6.92 -6.91 6.68
CA HIS A 58 -6.56 -5.99 5.60
C HIS A 58 -7.82 -5.37 4.98
N PRO A 59 -7.98 -4.02 4.99
CA PRO A 59 -9.24 -3.37 4.59
C PRO A 59 -9.68 -3.72 3.17
N ALA A 60 -8.75 -3.85 2.22
CA ALA A 60 -9.06 -4.20 0.84
C ALA A 60 -9.50 -5.67 0.65
N LEU A 61 -9.31 -6.54 1.64
CA LEU A 61 -9.66 -7.96 1.60
C LEU A 61 -10.82 -8.29 2.54
N LYS A 62 -11.11 -7.42 3.51
CA LYS A 62 -12.22 -7.58 4.44
C LYS A 62 -13.55 -7.52 3.68
N GLY A 63 -14.38 -8.55 3.81
CA GLY A 63 -15.66 -8.65 3.12
C GLY A 63 -15.58 -9.15 1.67
N VAL A 64 -14.40 -9.56 1.20
CA VAL A 64 -14.27 -10.29 -0.06
C VAL A 64 -14.75 -11.73 0.14
N SER A 65 -15.62 -12.20 -0.73
CA SER A 65 -16.13 -13.58 -0.71
C SER A 65 -15.00 -14.58 -0.91
N GLU A 66 -15.04 -15.73 -0.23
CA GLU A 66 -13.99 -16.75 -0.36
C GLU A 66 -13.78 -17.23 -1.80
N ASN A 67 -14.84 -17.23 -2.61
CA ASN A 67 -14.81 -17.59 -4.03
C ASN A 67 -13.98 -16.61 -4.88
N GLU A 68 -13.78 -15.38 -4.40
CA GLU A 68 -12.96 -14.34 -5.05
C GLU A 68 -11.49 -14.35 -4.59
N ILE A 69 -11.17 -15.17 -3.58
CA ILE A 69 -9.82 -15.36 -3.05
C ILE A 69 -9.30 -16.72 -3.50
N ARG A 70 -8.32 -16.71 -4.38
CA ARG A 70 -7.66 -17.91 -4.86
C ARG A 70 -6.25 -18.02 -4.27
N VAL A 71 -6.07 -18.93 -3.34
CA VAL A 71 -4.74 -19.23 -2.78
C VAL A 71 -3.98 -20.07 -3.80
N LEU A 72 -2.84 -19.58 -4.28
CA LEU A 72 -1.97 -20.30 -5.20
C LEU A 72 -0.93 -21.13 -4.43
N ASN A 73 -0.34 -20.53 -3.39
CA ASN A 73 0.59 -21.17 -2.45
C ASN A 73 0.72 -20.31 -1.18
N ASP A 74 1.60 -20.71 -0.25
CA ASP A 74 1.82 -20.00 1.02
C ASP A 74 2.32 -18.56 0.88
N SER A 75 2.83 -18.20 -0.27
CA SER A 75 3.42 -16.88 -0.55
C SER A 75 2.68 -16.11 -1.63
N SER A 76 1.60 -16.65 -2.21
CA SER A 76 0.86 -15.95 -3.26
C SER A 76 -0.64 -16.24 -3.24
N ILE A 77 -1.42 -15.17 -3.40
CA ILE A 77 -2.88 -15.21 -3.52
C ILE A 77 -3.33 -14.31 -4.68
N VAL A 78 -4.48 -14.64 -5.27
CA VAL A 78 -5.16 -13.79 -6.24
C VAL A 78 -6.51 -13.38 -5.64
N VAL A 79 -6.77 -12.08 -5.62
CA VAL A 79 -8.01 -11.50 -5.09
C VAL A 79 -8.57 -10.50 -6.08
N LYS A 80 -9.75 -10.75 -6.60
CA LYS A 80 -10.43 -9.86 -7.59
C LYS A 80 -9.51 -9.45 -8.76
N GLY A 81 -8.73 -10.38 -9.30
CA GLY A 81 -7.78 -10.11 -10.40
C GLY A 81 -6.48 -9.41 -9.97
N THR A 82 -6.29 -9.14 -8.68
CA THR A 82 -5.02 -8.66 -8.14
C THR A 82 -4.22 -9.81 -7.58
N THR A 83 -3.02 -10.00 -8.07
CA THR A 83 -2.07 -10.99 -7.56
C THR A 83 -1.23 -10.35 -6.46
N ILE A 84 -1.16 -10.98 -5.29
CA ILE A 84 -0.32 -10.59 -4.16
C ILE A 84 0.72 -11.70 -3.97
N VAL A 85 1.99 -11.33 -4.03
CA VAL A 85 3.11 -12.27 -3.89
C VAL A 85 4.08 -11.75 -2.83
N ILE A 86 4.37 -12.53 -1.80
CA ILE A 86 5.45 -12.23 -0.87
C ILE A 86 6.77 -12.42 -1.60
N THR A 87 7.58 -11.37 -1.65
CA THR A 87 8.91 -11.37 -2.29
C THR A 87 10.05 -11.51 -1.30
N GLU A 88 9.84 -11.02 -0.08
CA GLU A 88 10.84 -11.10 0.99
C GLU A 88 10.14 -11.41 2.31
N ARG A 89 10.75 -12.31 3.10
CA ARG A 89 10.26 -12.70 4.41
C ARG A 89 11.45 -12.89 5.35
N ASN A 90 11.65 -11.92 6.21
CA ASN A 90 12.67 -11.93 7.26
C ASN A 90 12.01 -11.91 8.65
N ASN A 91 12.82 -12.01 9.71
CA ASN A 91 12.29 -12.00 11.08
C ASN A 91 11.53 -10.70 11.41
N ASN A 92 12.01 -9.56 10.92
CA ASN A 92 11.49 -8.23 11.24
C ASN A 92 10.83 -7.52 10.06
N GLU A 93 10.86 -8.10 8.87
CA GLU A 93 10.33 -7.46 7.66
C GLU A 93 9.68 -8.48 6.75
N LEU A 94 8.52 -8.10 6.20
CA LEU A 94 7.85 -8.82 5.14
C LEU A 94 7.56 -7.84 4.01
N VAL A 95 7.94 -8.21 2.79
CA VAL A 95 7.65 -7.43 1.59
C VAL A 95 6.82 -8.26 0.62
N ALA A 96 5.77 -7.67 0.09
CA ALA A 96 4.93 -8.27 -0.93
C ALA A 96 4.73 -7.31 -2.11
N LYS A 97 4.54 -7.88 -3.29
CA LYS A 97 4.16 -7.17 -4.51
C LYS A 97 2.69 -7.42 -4.79
N MET A 98 1.94 -6.35 -5.01
CA MET A 98 0.53 -6.38 -5.41
C MET A 98 0.44 -5.91 -6.85
N ALA A 99 -0.03 -6.75 -7.76
CA ALA A 99 -0.17 -6.42 -9.18
C ALA A 99 -1.59 -6.77 -9.64
N ALA A 100 -2.31 -5.78 -10.17
CA ALA A 100 -3.53 -6.00 -10.93
C ALA A 100 -3.16 -6.39 -12.39
N ASN A 101 -4.04 -7.07 -13.10
CA ASN A 101 -3.77 -7.59 -14.45
C ASN A 101 -3.21 -6.54 -15.42
N ASP A 102 -3.73 -5.30 -15.34
CA ASP A 102 -3.32 -4.18 -16.22
C ASP A 102 -2.57 -3.08 -15.46
N GLY A 103 -2.28 -3.30 -14.17
CA GLY A 103 -1.70 -2.31 -13.27
C GLY A 103 -0.20 -2.51 -13.05
N ARG A 104 0.46 -1.43 -12.62
CA ARG A 104 1.81 -1.53 -12.11
C ARG A 104 1.82 -2.19 -10.75
N PRO A 105 2.83 -3.00 -10.47
CA PRO A 105 2.98 -3.57 -9.15
C PRO A 105 3.24 -2.45 -8.13
N VAL A 106 2.48 -2.51 -7.04
CA VAL A 106 2.72 -1.73 -5.83
C VAL A 106 3.46 -2.63 -4.86
N VAL A 107 4.54 -2.13 -4.30
CA VAL A 107 5.25 -2.85 -3.24
C VAL A 107 4.62 -2.47 -1.92
N THR A 108 4.22 -3.43 -1.13
CA THR A 108 3.74 -3.24 0.24
C THR A 108 4.62 -4.02 1.20
N GLY A 109 4.86 -3.49 2.37
CA GLY A 109 5.69 -4.19 3.34
C GLY A 109 5.39 -3.80 4.78
N PHE A 110 5.76 -4.70 5.68
CA PHE A 110 5.61 -4.57 7.12
C PHE A 110 6.98 -4.70 7.75
N LYS A 111 7.30 -3.76 8.65
CA LYS A 111 8.55 -3.76 9.39
C LYS A 111 8.27 -3.65 10.88
N THR A 112 8.81 -4.57 11.66
CA THR A 112 8.74 -4.52 13.11
C THR A 112 10.04 -3.96 13.66
N ILE A 113 9.94 -2.88 14.45
CA ILE A 113 11.06 -2.19 15.08
C ILE A 113 10.93 -2.39 16.59
N SER A 114 11.78 -3.23 17.16
CA SER A 114 11.79 -3.47 18.60
C SER A 114 12.45 -2.31 19.34
N HIS A 115 11.89 -1.93 20.49
CA HIS A 115 12.47 -0.90 21.35
C HIS A 115 13.42 -1.55 22.36
N GLN A 116 14.58 -0.92 22.59
CA GLN A 116 15.65 -1.46 23.45
C GLN A 116 15.27 -1.61 24.94
N GLN A 117 14.20 -1.00 25.40
CA GLN A 117 13.82 -0.91 26.82
C GLN A 117 12.33 -1.21 27.04
N GLY A 118 11.81 -2.33 26.58
CA GLY A 118 10.45 -2.63 26.94
C GLY A 118 9.79 -3.75 26.14
N ASP A 119 8.63 -4.18 26.64
CA ASP A 119 7.76 -5.18 25.99
C ASP A 119 6.98 -4.58 24.81
N SER A 120 7.47 -3.52 24.18
CA SER A 120 6.81 -2.84 23.06
C SER A 120 7.66 -2.79 21.80
N ALA A 121 7.01 -2.85 20.66
CA ALA A 121 7.61 -2.70 19.34
C ALA A 121 6.74 -1.77 18.49
N THR A 122 7.32 -1.17 17.45
CA THR A 122 6.57 -0.43 16.45
C THR A 122 6.41 -1.29 15.20
N LEU A 123 5.16 -1.54 14.81
CA LEU A 123 4.83 -2.13 13.53
C LEU A 123 4.60 -1.00 12.52
N GLN A 124 5.43 -0.95 11.51
CA GLN A 124 5.31 -0.04 10.37
C GLN A 124 4.78 -0.80 9.17
N TRP A 125 3.76 -0.25 8.53
CA TRP A 125 3.28 -0.67 7.23
C TRP A 125 3.66 0.40 6.21
N PHE A 126 4.26 0.02 5.09
CA PHE A 126 4.61 0.94 4.01
C PHE A 126 4.10 0.42 2.66
N MET A 127 3.86 1.36 1.75
CA MET A 127 3.51 1.10 0.36
C MET A 127 4.34 1.99 -0.56
N ASP A 128 5.02 1.39 -1.55
CA ASP A 128 5.85 2.08 -2.53
C ASP A 128 5.16 2.09 -3.89
N PHE A 129 5.03 3.26 -4.43
CA PHE A 129 4.44 3.52 -5.74
C PHE A 129 5.51 4.06 -6.68
N LYS A 130 5.61 3.47 -7.88
CA LYS A 130 6.48 3.95 -8.94
C LYS A 130 5.64 4.61 -10.02
N LEU A 131 5.73 5.93 -10.15
CA LEU A 131 4.97 6.75 -11.09
C LEU A 131 5.68 6.89 -12.44
N ARG A 132 4.89 7.11 -13.48
CA ARG A 132 5.39 7.55 -14.79
C ARG A 132 5.63 9.05 -14.77
N TRP A 133 6.21 9.55 -15.88
CA TRP A 133 6.42 10.98 -16.08
C TRP A 133 5.13 11.74 -16.40
N TYR A 134 4.02 11.07 -16.67
CA TYR A 134 2.75 11.69 -17.04
C TYR A 134 2.24 12.65 -15.95
N PRO A 135 1.88 13.92 -16.34
CA PRO A 135 1.41 14.92 -15.38
C PRO A 135 0.23 14.44 -14.53
N TRP A 136 -0.79 13.82 -15.14
CA TRP A 136 -1.98 13.34 -14.42
C TRP A 136 -1.67 12.25 -13.39
N GLU A 137 -0.69 11.38 -13.65
CA GLU A 137 -0.27 10.35 -12.68
C GLU A 137 0.45 10.99 -11.49
N LYS A 138 1.28 11.99 -11.77
CA LYS A 138 1.99 12.78 -10.78
C LYS A 138 1.03 13.56 -9.87
N PHE A 139 0.09 14.29 -10.43
CA PHE A 139 -0.89 15.05 -9.65
C PHE A 139 -1.83 14.12 -8.86
N ARG A 140 -2.25 12.98 -9.44
CA ARG A 140 -3.05 11.99 -8.72
C ARG A 140 -2.33 11.47 -7.47
N SER A 141 -1.03 11.33 -7.53
CA SER A 141 -0.24 10.80 -6.42
C SER A 141 -0.22 11.70 -5.18
N LEU A 142 -0.52 12.99 -5.30
CA LEU A 142 -0.68 13.90 -4.17
C LEU A 142 -1.83 13.50 -3.24
N PHE A 143 -2.79 12.73 -3.74
CA PHE A 143 -3.93 12.23 -2.96
C PHE A 143 -3.70 10.82 -2.38
N TYR A 144 -2.57 10.18 -2.68
CA TYR A 144 -2.32 8.79 -2.25
C TYR A 144 -2.28 8.64 -0.73
N GLU A 145 -1.76 9.64 -0.02
CA GLU A 145 -1.78 9.65 1.45
C GLU A 145 -3.22 9.57 2.00
N ASN A 146 -4.13 10.37 1.43
CA ASN A 146 -5.52 10.38 1.85
C ASN A 146 -6.27 9.08 1.49
N ILE A 147 -5.87 8.41 0.41
CA ILE A 147 -6.53 7.19 -0.06
C ILE A 147 -5.97 5.97 0.66
N TYR A 148 -4.66 5.78 0.59
CA TYR A 148 -4.00 4.58 1.11
C TYR A 148 -3.64 4.70 2.59
N GLY A 149 -3.28 5.91 3.07
CA GLY A 149 -2.92 6.15 4.47
C GLY A 149 -4.05 5.81 5.42
N VAL A 150 -5.28 6.23 5.11
CA VAL A 150 -6.48 5.90 5.91
C VAL A 150 -6.73 4.39 5.96
N GLN A 151 -6.60 3.71 4.82
CA GLN A 151 -6.74 2.25 4.76
C GLN A 151 -5.66 1.53 5.57
N MET A 152 -4.43 2.02 5.53
CA MET A 152 -3.32 1.46 6.30
C MET A 152 -3.54 1.62 7.81
N GLU A 153 -4.01 2.79 8.26
CA GLU A 153 -4.36 3.05 9.66
C GLU A 153 -5.46 2.11 10.14
N GLN A 154 -6.51 1.95 9.34
CA GLN A 154 -7.60 1.02 9.64
C GLN A 154 -7.11 -0.44 9.72
N GLY A 155 -6.26 -0.86 8.79
CA GLY A 155 -5.68 -2.20 8.81
C GLY A 155 -4.81 -2.46 10.03
N LEU A 156 -3.96 -1.49 10.41
CA LEU A 156 -3.16 -1.58 11.63
C LEU A 156 -4.02 -1.62 12.90
N SER A 157 -5.13 -0.85 12.93
CA SER A 157 -6.10 -0.92 14.02
C SER A 157 -6.77 -2.29 14.12
N ASN A 158 -7.21 -2.85 12.99
CA ASN A 158 -7.81 -4.18 12.93
C ASN A 158 -6.82 -5.26 13.44
N LEU A 159 -5.54 -5.20 13.05
CA LEU A 159 -4.49 -6.09 13.56
C LEU A 159 -4.34 -5.99 15.07
N LYS A 160 -4.37 -4.79 15.61
CA LYS A 160 -4.26 -4.55 17.05
C LYS A 160 -5.47 -5.09 17.81
N GLU A 161 -6.66 -5.02 17.26
CA GLU A 161 -7.88 -5.60 17.82
C GLU A 161 -7.82 -7.14 17.82
N LEU A 162 -7.36 -7.75 16.72
CA LEU A 162 -7.16 -9.21 16.66
C LEU A 162 -6.15 -9.70 17.71
N SER A 163 -5.08 -8.94 17.94
CA SER A 163 -4.12 -9.27 18.98
C SER A 163 -4.73 -9.25 20.39
N LYS A 164 -5.59 -8.29 20.68
CA LYS A 164 -6.29 -8.21 21.97
C LYS A 164 -7.26 -9.37 22.17
N SER A 165 -8.05 -9.70 21.13
CA SER A 165 -9.03 -10.80 21.19
C SER A 165 -8.38 -12.18 21.24
N GLY A 166 -7.20 -12.37 20.70
CA GLY A 166 -6.45 -13.62 20.75
C GLY A 166 -5.73 -13.89 22.08
N ARG A 167 -5.75 -12.92 23.01
CA ARG A 167 -5.16 -13.04 24.35
C ARG A 167 -6.20 -13.31 25.45
N SER A 168 -7.48 -13.28 25.11
CA SER A 168 -8.60 -13.61 26.00
C SER A 168 -8.90 -15.10 25.90
#